data_7083ac99b7036d120e3ab13cd61e2703
#
_entry.id   7083ac99b7036d120e3ab13cd61e2703
#
_cell.length_a   1.000
_cell.length_b   1.000
_cell.length_c   1.000
_cell.angle_alpha   90.00
_cell.angle_beta   90.00
_cell.angle_gamma   90.00
#
_symmetry.space_group_name_H-M   'P 1'
#
loop_
_entity.id
_entity.type
_entity.pdbx_description
1 polymer ?
#
loop_
_entity_poly.entity_id
_entity_poly.type
_entity_poly.pdbx_seq_one_letter_code
_entity_poly.pdbx_strand_id
1 'polypeptide(L)'
;MKILKITGVPEHFNYPWVKVVESQPFLDRGTRLEWIEESRGSGQMNKALRANETDLAIVLTESFLKDFEAGNPSKIIGFHVNSPLVWGIHMHAQSQINSLKELKEHNFLISRIGSGSHLMSLVLAERENWDAEKLSFSVIDNLPGALQAMDATNPELFLWEKYTTKPWVDRVELKRIGEVPSPWPCFVIVATKASLDKFGVLIMELRNLIYDFSQKLQTDPATVETIAREYNLQETDVRDWLNQTKWATNERVSMTQLGQSMEHMKRLGILNSKPEPADFLTVQNLTLTD
;
A
#
# COMPACT_ATOMS: atom_id res chain seq x y z
N MET A 1 10.58 -30.09 3.16
CA MET A 1 10.82 -28.72 2.68
C MET A 1 9.80 -27.80 3.34
N LYS A 2 10.26 -26.71 3.98
CA LYS A 2 9.38 -25.70 4.58
C LYS A 2 8.91 -24.73 3.50
N ILE A 3 7.72 -24.13 3.68
CA ILE A 3 7.22 -23.07 2.81
C ILE A 3 7.12 -21.80 3.66
N LEU A 4 7.62 -20.68 3.12
CA LEU A 4 7.46 -19.33 3.63
C LEU A 4 6.57 -18.56 2.65
N LYS A 5 5.37 -18.22 3.09
CA LYS A 5 4.33 -17.57 2.28
C LYS A 5 4.42 -16.05 2.43
N ILE A 6 4.48 -15.35 1.31
CA ILE A 6 4.56 -13.88 1.23
C ILE A 6 3.38 -13.39 0.41
N THR A 7 2.60 -12.46 0.94
CA THR A 7 1.42 -11.92 0.26
C THR A 7 1.57 -10.44 -0.03
N GLY A 8 1.21 -10.03 -1.24
CA GLY A 8 1.18 -8.63 -1.66
C GLY A 8 0.12 -8.37 -2.72
N VAL A 9 -0.18 -7.11 -2.99
CA VAL A 9 -1.03 -6.73 -4.13
C VAL A 9 -0.28 -6.95 -5.45
N PRO A 10 -0.98 -7.30 -6.55
CA PRO A 10 -0.36 -7.46 -7.88
C PRO A 10 -0.04 -6.09 -8.51
N GLU A 11 0.81 -5.33 -7.88
CA GLU A 11 1.21 -3.98 -8.29
C GLU A 11 2.73 -3.86 -8.39
N HIS A 12 3.17 -2.94 -9.24
CA HIS A 12 4.58 -2.72 -9.57
C HIS A 12 5.47 -2.33 -8.37
N PHE A 13 4.91 -1.83 -7.27
CA PHE A 13 5.64 -1.65 -6.00
C PHE A 13 6.24 -2.95 -5.48
N ASN A 14 5.60 -4.09 -5.73
CA ASN A 14 6.02 -5.41 -5.27
C ASN A 14 6.96 -6.14 -6.25
N TYR A 15 7.38 -5.49 -7.34
CA TYR A 15 8.34 -6.07 -8.28
C TYR A 15 9.59 -6.65 -7.60
N PRO A 16 10.23 -5.97 -6.61
CA PRO A 16 11.37 -6.54 -5.89
C PRO A 16 11.05 -7.88 -5.22
N TRP A 17 9.85 -7.99 -4.62
CA TRP A 17 9.41 -9.21 -3.94
C TRP A 17 9.22 -10.36 -4.92
N VAL A 18 8.50 -10.10 -6.02
CA VAL A 18 8.26 -11.13 -7.05
C VAL A 18 9.59 -11.70 -7.56
N LYS A 19 10.56 -10.84 -7.92
CA LYS A 19 11.85 -11.29 -8.47
C LYS A 19 12.72 -12.02 -7.47
N VAL A 20 12.77 -11.58 -6.22
CA VAL A 20 13.53 -12.29 -5.18
C VAL A 20 12.87 -13.62 -4.85
N VAL A 21 11.53 -13.70 -4.78
CA VAL A 21 10.83 -14.97 -4.56
C VAL A 21 11.06 -15.93 -5.74
N GLU A 22 11.00 -15.47 -6.98
CA GLU A 22 11.30 -16.30 -8.18
C GLU A 22 12.71 -16.90 -8.12
N SER A 23 13.69 -16.17 -7.59
CA SER A 23 15.07 -16.65 -7.48
C SER A 23 15.28 -17.75 -6.44
N GLN A 24 14.33 -18.00 -5.55
CA GLN A 24 14.35 -19.05 -4.52
C GLN A 24 15.66 -19.10 -3.70
N PRO A 25 16.09 -18.02 -3.05
CA PRO A 25 17.42 -17.89 -2.45
C PRO A 25 17.66 -18.84 -1.25
N PHE A 26 16.63 -19.52 -0.75
CA PHE A 26 16.73 -20.43 0.41
C PHE A 26 16.37 -21.88 0.11
N LEU A 27 16.29 -22.23 -1.16
CA LEU A 27 15.87 -23.58 -1.57
C LEU A 27 16.89 -24.65 -1.11
N ASP A 28 18.18 -24.36 -1.20
CA ASP A 28 19.28 -25.19 -0.72
C ASP A 28 19.28 -25.37 0.82
N ARG A 29 18.66 -24.42 1.53
CA ARG A 29 18.45 -24.45 3.00
C ARG A 29 17.13 -25.13 3.39
N GLY A 30 16.45 -25.78 2.46
CA GLY A 30 15.20 -26.52 2.67
C GLY A 30 13.96 -25.65 2.87
N THR A 31 14.02 -24.38 2.46
CA THR A 31 12.88 -23.44 2.51
C THR A 31 12.54 -22.91 1.12
N ARG A 32 11.31 -23.13 0.68
CA ARG A 32 10.75 -22.58 -0.55
C ARG A 32 9.98 -21.30 -0.22
N LEU A 33 10.18 -20.26 -1.01
CA LEU A 33 9.38 -19.04 -0.96
C LEU A 33 8.16 -19.19 -1.86
N GLU A 34 7.01 -18.67 -1.42
CA GLU A 34 5.76 -18.65 -2.18
C GLU A 34 5.17 -17.25 -2.18
N TRP A 35 5.05 -16.65 -3.39
CA TRP A 35 4.37 -15.37 -3.57
C TRP A 35 2.88 -15.60 -3.80
N ILE A 36 2.03 -14.87 -3.06
CA ILE A 36 0.58 -14.93 -3.14
C ILE A 36 0.06 -13.53 -3.49
N GLU A 37 -0.64 -13.42 -4.60
CA GLU A 37 -1.29 -12.18 -4.99
C GLU A 37 -2.65 -12.01 -4.32
N GLU A 38 -2.84 -10.86 -3.68
CA GLU A 38 -4.10 -10.50 -3.02
C GLU A 38 -4.63 -9.16 -3.56
N SER A 39 -5.46 -9.22 -4.58
CA SER A 39 -6.02 -8.05 -5.26
C SER A 39 -7.03 -7.25 -4.42
N ARG A 40 -7.55 -7.85 -3.34
CA ARG A 40 -8.47 -7.15 -2.40
C ARG A 40 -7.74 -6.23 -1.42
N GLY A 41 -6.42 -6.20 -1.47
CA GLY A 41 -5.56 -5.24 -0.78
C GLY A 41 -5.34 -5.51 0.71
N SER A 42 -4.74 -4.52 1.39
CA SER A 42 -4.17 -4.64 2.74
C SER A 42 -5.12 -5.18 3.79
N GLY A 43 -6.40 -4.86 3.75
CA GLY A 43 -7.33 -5.37 4.76
C GLY A 43 -7.59 -6.87 4.66
N GLN A 44 -7.55 -7.47 3.47
CA GLN A 44 -7.63 -8.92 3.35
C GLN A 44 -6.31 -9.58 3.77
N MET A 45 -5.18 -8.97 3.43
CA MET A 45 -3.87 -9.42 3.89
C MET A 45 -3.73 -9.35 5.41
N ASN A 46 -4.26 -8.31 6.07
CA ASN A 46 -4.31 -8.22 7.52
C ASN A 46 -5.14 -9.36 8.16
N LYS A 47 -6.26 -9.76 7.54
CA LYS A 47 -7.02 -10.94 7.99
C LYS A 47 -6.21 -12.22 7.84
N ALA A 48 -5.52 -12.41 6.72
CA ALA A 48 -4.66 -13.56 6.49
C ALA A 48 -3.49 -13.64 7.51
N LEU A 49 -2.89 -12.48 7.87
CA LEU A 49 -1.88 -12.40 8.93
C LEU A 49 -2.45 -12.85 10.28
N ARG A 50 -3.63 -12.34 10.68
CA ARG A 50 -4.29 -12.75 11.94
C ARG A 50 -4.61 -14.24 11.98
N ALA A 51 -5.01 -14.80 10.85
CA ALA A 51 -5.34 -16.22 10.72
C ALA A 51 -4.10 -17.13 10.54
N ASN A 52 -2.89 -16.57 10.44
CA ASN A 52 -1.65 -17.28 10.07
C ASN A 52 -1.77 -18.05 8.73
N GLU A 53 -2.57 -17.54 7.79
CA GLU A 53 -2.71 -18.07 6.43
C GLU A 53 -1.55 -17.66 5.53
N THR A 54 -0.91 -16.53 5.86
CA THR A 54 0.35 -16.04 5.29
C THR A 54 1.37 -15.81 6.39
N ASP A 55 2.66 -15.90 6.06
CA ASP A 55 3.77 -15.67 6.99
C ASP A 55 4.17 -14.20 7.00
N LEU A 56 4.24 -13.58 5.81
CA LEU A 56 4.53 -12.16 5.61
C LEU A 56 3.49 -11.53 4.71
N ALA A 57 3.29 -10.23 4.89
CA ALA A 57 2.52 -9.43 3.95
C ALA A 57 3.10 -8.02 3.77
N ILE A 58 2.97 -7.49 2.54
CA ILE A 58 3.31 -6.12 2.19
C ILE A 58 2.00 -5.33 2.20
N VAL A 59 1.81 -4.49 3.20
CA VAL A 59 0.55 -3.80 3.46
C VAL A 59 0.73 -2.30 3.61
N LEU A 60 -0.34 -1.55 3.37
CA LEU A 60 -0.37 -0.11 3.65
C LEU A 60 -0.13 0.14 5.14
N THR A 61 0.70 1.13 5.45
CA THR A 61 1.11 1.48 6.81
C THR A 61 -0.09 1.78 7.70
N GLU A 62 -0.99 2.64 7.25
CA GLU A 62 -2.21 3.01 7.98
C GLU A 62 -3.16 1.83 8.17
N SER A 63 -3.26 0.98 7.16
CA SER A 63 -4.12 -0.21 7.24
C SER A 63 -3.60 -1.20 8.28
N PHE A 64 -2.28 -1.40 8.36
CA PHE A 64 -1.71 -2.27 9.38
C PHE A 64 -1.83 -1.69 10.78
N LEU A 65 -1.49 -0.40 10.98
CA LEU A 65 -1.55 0.23 12.29
C LEU A 65 -2.98 0.22 12.85
N LYS A 66 -3.99 0.48 12.01
CA LYS A 66 -5.40 0.34 12.39
C LYS A 66 -5.77 -1.09 12.77
N ASP A 67 -5.29 -2.06 12.01
CA ASP A 67 -5.56 -3.47 12.27
C ASP A 67 -4.80 -3.99 13.50
N PHE A 68 -3.60 -3.46 13.77
CA PHE A 68 -2.85 -3.71 15.00
C PHE A 68 -3.62 -3.21 16.23
N GLU A 69 -4.16 -1.98 16.20
CA GLU A 69 -5.02 -1.45 17.26
C GLU A 69 -6.26 -2.33 17.48
N ALA A 70 -6.77 -2.96 16.41
CA ALA A 70 -7.88 -3.93 16.49
C ALA A 70 -7.44 -5.34 16.91
N GLY A 71 -6.19 -5.52 17.39
CA GLY A 71 -5.68 -6.75 17.99
C GLY A 71 -4.92 -7.69 17.04
N ASN A 72 -4.42 -7.21 15.89
CA ASN A 72 -3.50 -8.01 15.06
C ASN A 72 -2.16 -8.19 15.78
N PRO A 73 -1.72 -9.45 16.11
CA PRO A 73 -0.51 -9.67 16.88
C PRO A 73 0.79 -9.61 16.07
N SER A 74 0.68 -9.41 14.75
CA SER A 74 1.83 -9.38 13.84
C SER A 74 2.72 -8.16 14.08
N LYS A 75 3.94 -8.18 13.54
CA LYS A 75 4.94 -7.13 13.74
C LYS A 75 5.45 -6.57 12.42
N ILE A 76 5.67 -5.27 12.37
CA ILE A 76 6.44 -4.65 11.29
C ILE A 76 7.91 -5.06 11.46
N ILE A 77 8.49 -5.60 10.39
CA ILE A 77 9.91 -5.98 10.32
C ILE A 77 10.73 -4.99 9.49
N GLY A 78 10.11 -3.99 8.92
CA GLY A 78 10.72 -2.92 8.13
C GLY A 78 9.72 -2.20 7.24
N PHE A 79 10.13 -1.09 6.66
CA PHE A 79 9.39 -0.45 5.58
C PHE A 79 9.72 -1.12 4.25
N HIS A 80 8.76 -1.12 3.33
CA HIS A 80 8.98 -1.50 1.94
C HIS A 80 9.12 -0.28 1.05
N VAL A 81 8.27 0.72 1.25
CA VAL A 81 8.31 2.00 0.53
C VAL A 81 8.23 3.15 1.50
N ASN A 82 9.25 4.02 1.48
CA ASN A 82 9.39 5.18 2.36
C ASN A 82 8.70 6.44 1.84
N SER A 83 8.40 6.51 0.53
CA SER A 83 7.66 7.63 -0.04
C SER A 83 6.16 7.52 0.23
N PRO A 84 5.41 8.62 0.14
CA PRO A 84 3.96 8.60 0.05
C PRO A 84 3.45 7.73 -1.11
N LEU A 85 2.28 7.13 -0.96
CA LEU A 85 1.49 6.61 -2.08
C LEU A 85 0.69 7.75 -2.67
N VAL A 86 0.80 7.94 -3.99
CA VAL A 86 0.01 8.95 -4.68
C VAL A 86 -1.29 8.33 -5.17
N TRP A 87 -2.39 8.75 -4.59
CA TRP A 87 -3.73 8.31 -4.96
C TRP A 87 -4.30 9.25 -6.02
N GLY A 88 -4.70 8.70 -7.16
CA GLY A 88 -5.50 9.41 -8.14
C GLY A 88 -6.94 9.54 -7.65
N ILE A 89 -7.54 10.70 -7.89
CA ILE A 89 -8.94 10.97 -7.60
C ILE A 89 -9.70 10.85 -8.92
N HIS A 90 -10.51 9.81 -9.05
CA HIS A 90 -11.14 9.44 -10.31
C HIS A 90 -12.66 9.60 -10.24
N MET A 91 -13.23 9.82 -11.40
CA MET A 91 -14.67 9.84 -11.69
C MET A 91 -14.96 9.12 -13.00
N HIS A 92 -16.23 8.91 -13.30
CA HIS A 92 -16.64 8.44 -14.63
C HIS A 92 -16.12 9.38 -15.73
N ALA A 93 -15.59 8.84 -16.82
CA ALA A 93 -14.95 9.63 -17.87
C ALA A 93 -15.85 10.72 -18.47
N GLN A 94 -17.15 10.47 -18.57
CA GLN A 94 -18.14 11.40 -19.13
C GLN A 94 -18.73 12.39 -18.11
N SER A 95 -18.28 12.35 -16.83
CA SER A 95 -18.71 13.32 -15.82
C SER A 95 -18.40 14.75 -16.29
N GLN A 96 -19.32 15.67 -16.06
CA GLN A 96 -19.13 17.10 -16.39
C GLN A 96 -18.23 17.82 -15.38
N ILE A 97 -17.97 17.22 -14.23
CA ILE A 97 -17.11 17.76 -13.17
C ILE A 97 -15.64 17.61 -13.57
N ASN A 98 -14.88 18.71 -13.50
CA ASN A 98 -13.46 18.75 -13.88
C ASN A 98 -12.52 19.08 -12.71
N SER A 99 -13.09 19.49 -11.58
CA SER A 99 -12.31 19.82 -10.38
C SER A 99 -13.09 19.52 -9.09
N LEU A 100 -12.37 19.32 -7.99
CA LEU A 100 -12.98 19.07 -6.68
C LEU A 100 -13.87 20.23 -6.21
N LYS A 101 -13.60 21.45 -6.66
CA LYS A 101 -14.38 22.65 -6.31
C LYS A 101 -15.80 22.68 -6.89
N GLU A 102 -16.06 21.88 -7.93
CA GLU A 102 -17.37 21.78 -8.57
C GLU A 102 -18.31 20.78 -7.88
N LEU A 103 -17.75 19.97 -6.95
CA LEU A 103 -18.51 18.99 -6.19
C LEU A 103 -19.45 19.68 -5.19
N LYS A 104 -20.69 19.26 -5.16
CA LYS A 104 -21.69 19.70 -4.19
C LYS A 104 -21.85 18.70 -3.04
N GLU A 105 -21.62 17.43 -3.34
CA GLU A 105 -21.67 16.30 -2.43
C GLU A 105 -20.39 15.50 -2.53
N HIS A 106 -20.01 14.84 -1.45
CA HIS A 106 -18.74 14.11 -1.37
C HIS A 106 -19.03 12.61 -1.17
N ASN A 107 -19.40 11.97 -2.28
CA ASN A 107 -19.74 10.55 -2.34
C ASN A 107 -18.50 9.77 -2.81
N PHE A 108 -18.16 8.71 -2.11
CA PHE A 108 -16.97 7.91 -2.40
C PHE A 108 -17.30 6.45 -2.70
N LEU A 109 -16.69 5.93 -3.75
CA LEU A 109 -16.61 4.49 -4.00
C LEU A 109 -15.37 3.96 -3.29
N ILE A 110 -15.56 3.04 -2.35
CA ILE A 110 -14.50 2.48 -1.52
C ILE A 110 -14.49 0.95 -1.60
N SER A 111 -13.30 0.34 -1.46
CA SER A 111 -13.23 -1.12 -1.46
C SER A 111 -14.03 -1.73 -0.30
N ARG A 112 -13.91 -1.15 0.88
CA ARG A 112 -14.65 -1.49 2.12
C ARG A 112 -14.38 -0.43 3.18
N ILE A 113 -15.18 -0.42 4.21
CA ILE A 113 -14.92 0.42 5.39
C ILE A 113 -13.56 0.02 6.00
N GLY A 114 -12.72 1.01 6.27
CA GLY A 114 -11.35 0.84 6.79
C GLY A 114 -10.31 0.44 5.77
N SER A 115 -10.65 0.37 4.47
CA SER A 115 -9.66 0.18 3.40
C SER A 115 -8.84 1.44 3.13
N GLY A 116 -7.73 1.29 2.37
CA GLY A 116 -6.93 2.44 1.94
C GLY A 116 -7.76 3.53 1.23
N SER A 117 -8.66 3.14 0.32
CA SER A 117 -9.55 4.10 -0.37
C SER A 117 -10.48 4.84 0.59
N HIS A 118 -11.00 4.16 1.63
CA HIS A 118 -11.78 4.81 2.68
C HIS A 118 -10.92 5.77 3.52
N LEU A 119 -9.74 5.34 3.98
CA LEU A 119 -8.89 6.17 4.81
C LEU A 119 -8.36 7.39 4.04
N MET A 120 -8.03 7.24 2.77
CA MET A 120 -7.57 8.34 1.93
C MET A 120 -8.69 9.33 1.56
N SER A 121 -9.96 8.92 1.60
CA SER A 121 -11.07 9.86 1.49
C SER A 121 -11.15 10.83 2.68
N LEU A 122 -10.79 10.36 3.89
CA LEU A 122 -10.68 11.21 5.09
C LEU A 122 -9.50 12.19 4.98
N VAL A 123 -8.35 11.72 4.46
CA VAL A 123 -7.19 12.59 4.16
C VAL A 123 -7.56 13.67 3.14
N LEU A 124 -8.28 13.30 2.09
CA LEU A 124 -8.76 14.25 1.10
C LEU A 124 -9.72 15.26 1.71
N ALA A 125 -10.68 14.80 2.52
CA ALA A 125 -11.64 15.67 3.20
C ALA A 125 -10.94 16.69 4.11
N GLU A 126 -9.94 16.26 4.90
CA GLU A 126 -9.12 17.18 5.71
C GLU A 126 -8.42 18.23 4.84
N ARG A 127 -7.77 17.81 3.74
CA ARG A 127 -7.06 18.70 2.83
C ARG A 127 -7.97 19.76 2.18
N GLU A 128 -9.16 19.34 1.76
CA GLU A 128 -10.14 20.22 1.10
C GLU A 128 -11.04 20.96 2.10
N ASN A 129 -10.86 20.75 3.42
CA ASN A 129 -11.69 21.29 4.50
C ASN A 129 -13.17 20.87 4.37
N TRP A 130 -13.43 19.65 3.93
CA TRP A 130 -14.78 19.08 3.89
C TRP A 130 -15.19 18.54 5.25
N ASP A 131 -16.48 18.60 5.53
CA ASP A 131 -17.05 18.04 6.75
C ASP A 131 -17.08 16.50 6.65
N ALA A 132 -16.26 15.82 7.45
CA ALA A 132 -16.15 14.37 7.41
C ALA A 132 -17.46 13.64 7.75
N GLU A 133 -18.37 14.27 8.50
CA GLU A 133 -19.68 13.71 8.84
C GLU A 133 -20.66 13.71 7.64
N LYS A 134 -20.36 14.52 6.61
CA LYS A 134 -21.17 14.60 5.38
C LYS A 134 -20.63 13.75 4.23
N LEU A 135 -19.57 13.00 4.46
CA LEU A 135 -19.09 12.05 3.46
C LEU A 135 -20.02 10.84 3.38
N SER A 136 -20.27 10.36 2.17
CA SER A 136 -21.00 9.12 1.96
C SER A 136 -20.10 8.08 1.25
N PHE A 137 -20.37 6.80 1.52
CA PHE A 137 -19.54 5.71 1.07
C PHE A 137 -20.35 4.57 0.48
N SER A 138 -20.02 4.18 -0.76
CA SER A 138 -20.54 2.98 -1.42
C SER A 138 -19.42 1.93 -1.51
N VAL A 139 -19.69 0.71 -1.03
CA VAL A 139 -18.71 -0.38 -1.06
C VAL A 139 -18.75 -1.07 -2.42
N ILE A 140 -17.60 -1.16 -3.09
CA ILE A 140 -17.45 -1.69 -4.46
C ILE A 140 -16.37 -2.78 -4.58
N ASP A 141 -15.79 -3.21 -3.48
CA ASP A 141 -14.77 -4.24 -3.33
C ASP A 141 -13.41 -3.93 -3.98
N ASN A 142 -13.37 -3.56 -5.26
CA ASN A 142 -12.13 -3.42 -6.03
C ASN A 142 -12.29 -2.48 -7.24
N LEU A 143 -11.21 -2.31 -8.03
CA LEU A 143 -11.23 -1.47 -9.23
C LEU A 143 -12.27 -1.91 -10.29
N PRO A 144 -12.41 -3.22 -10.65
CA PRO A 144 -13.52 -3.65 -11.51
C PRO A 144 -14.90 -3.28 -10.98
N GLY A 145 -15.13 -3.39 -9.67
CA GLY A 145 -16.38 -2.96 -9.04
C GLY A 145 -16.61 -1.45 -9.17
N ALA A 146 -15.56 -0.63 -9.02
CA ALA A 146 -15.66 0.82 -9.23
C ALA A 146 -16.06 1.15 -10.68
N LEU A 147 -15.44 0.51 -11.67
CA LEU A 147 -15.76 0.72 -13.08
C LEU A 147 -17.21 0.36 -13.43
N GLN A 148 -17.78 -0.64 -12.75
CA GLN A 148 -19.18 -1.04 -12.93
C GLN A 148 -20.16 -0.13 -12.20
N ALA A 149 -19.76 0.42 -11.04
CA ALA A 149 -20.64 1.24 -10.20
C ALA A 149 -20.71 2.70 -10.63
N MET A 150 -19.64 3.23 -11.25
CA MET A 150 -19.55 4.62 -11.65
C MET A 150 -20.63 5.02 -12.66
N ASP A 151 -21.29 6.14 -12.39
CA ASP A 151 -22.29 6.76 -13.27
C ASP A 151 -21.87 8.18 -13.66
N ALA A 152 -22.02 8.53 -14.92
CA ALA A 152 -21.73 9.86 -15.44
C ALA A 152 -22.63 10.96 -14.84
N THR A 153 -23.83 10.59 -14.43
CA THR A 153 -24.86 11.51 -13.91
C THR A 153 -24.81 11.65 -12.39
N ASN A 154 -24.22 10.70 -11.70
CA ASN A 154 -24.03 10.70 -10.25
C ASN A 154 -22.55 10.86 -9.92
N PRO A 155 -22.07 12.05 -9.51
CA PRO A 155 -20.66 12.29 -9.29
C PRO A 155 -20.17 11.57 -8.03
N GLU A 156 -19.47 10.46 -8.21
CA GLU A 156 -18.84 9.69 -7.16
C GLU A 156 -17.31 9.71 -7.35
N LEU A 157 -16.59 9.84 -6.24
CA LEU A 157 -15.12 9.86 -6.21
C LEU A 157 -14.59 8.46 -5.95
N PHE A 158 -13.65 8.02 -6.75
CA PHE A 158 -12.90 6.78 -6.55
C PHE A 158 -11.42 7.07 -6.37
N LEU A 159 -10.89 6.75 -5.19
CA LEU A 159 -9.49 6.90 -4.88
C LEU A 159 -8.77 5.55 -5.03
N TRP A 160 -7.76 5.54 -5.89
CA TRP A 160 -6.91 4.38 -6.12
C TRP A 160 -5.49 4.82 -6.49
N GLU A 161 -4.52 3.88 -6.40
CA GLU A 161 -3.14 4.17 -6.78
C GLU A 161 -3.10 4.74 -8.22
N LYS A 162 -2.39 5.85 -8.35
CA LYS A 162 -2.40 6.72 -9.55
C LYS A 162 -1.99 6.00 -10.83
N TYR A 163 -0.95 5.20 -10.77
CA TYR A 163 -0.38 4.55 -11.95
C TYR A 163 -1.05 3.23 -12.27
N THR A 164 -1.52 2.50 -11.26
CA THR A 164 -2.36 1.31 -11.45
C THR A 164 -3.64 1.64 -12.24
N THR A 165 -4.23 2.83 -12.01
CA THR A 165 -5.45 3.26 -12.72
C THR A 165 -5.16 3.96 -14.06
N LYS A 166 -3.91 4.30 -14.33
CA LYS A 166 -3.53 5.06 -15.54
C LYS A 166 -4.03 4.45 -16.86
N PRO A 167 -3.96 3.11 -17.08
CA PRO A 167 -4.48 2.50 -18.30
C PRO A 167 -5.97 2.80 -18.57
N TRP A 168 -6.79 2.89 -17.52
CA TRP A 168 -8.23 3.24 -17.65
C TRP A 168 -8.45 4.72 -17.92
N VAL A 169 -7.57 5.59 -17.38
CA VAL A 169 -7.59 7.02 -17.70
C VAL A 169 -7.20 7.24 -19.17
N ASP A 170 -6.19 6.52 -19.68
CA ASP A 170 -5.73 6.64 -21.08
C ASP A 170 -6.77 6.13 -22.08
N ARG A 171 -7.55 5.10 -21.71
CA ARG A 171 -8.66 4.60 -22.52
C ARG A 171 -9.95 5.39 -22.38
N VAL A 172 -9.92 6.49 -21.61
CA VAL A 172 -11.10 7.34 -21.37
C VAL A 172 -12.26 6.57 -20.72
N GLU A 173 -11.94 5.58 -19.87
CA GLU A 173 -12.91 4.89 -19.01
C GLU A 173 -13.03 5.59 -17.66
N LEU A 174 -11.94 6.18 -17.19
CA LEU A 174 -11.89 7.04 -16.00
C LEU A 174 -11.40 8.45 -16.37
N LYS A 175 -11.88 9.45 -15.64
CA LYS A 175 -11.34 10.80 -15.60
C LYS A 175 -10.65 11.02 -14.26
N ARG A 176 -9.36 11.40 -14.28
CA ARG A 176 -8.65 11.81 -13.07
C ARG A 176 -8.75 13.33 -12.91
N ILE A 177 -9.35 13.78 -11.82
CA ILE A 177 -9.60 15.21 -11.52
C ILE A 177 -8.67 15.78 -10.45
N GLY A 178 -7.79 14.94 -9.89
CA GLY A 178 -6.81 15.37 -8.90
C GLY A 178 -6.00 14.21 -8.36
N GLU A 179 -5.15 14.52 -7.41
CA GLU A 179 -4.28 13.56 -6.71
C GLU A 179 -4.22 13.89 -5.23
N VAL A 180 -4.04 12.88 -4.39
CA VAL A 180 -3.79 13.03 -2.95
C VAL A 180 -2.68 12.07 -2.53
N PRO A 181 -1.49 12.55 -2.14
CA PRO A 181 -0.46 11.72 -1.55
C PRO A 181 -0.83 11.35 -0.11
N SER A 182 -0.51 10.12 0.31
CA SER A 182 -0.60 9.76 1.72
C SER A 182 0.39 10.62 2.53
N PRO A 183 0.02 11.13 3.72
CA PRO A 183 0.93 11.93 4.54
C PRO A 183 1.91 11.08 5.37
N TRP A 184 2.17 9.84 4.96
CA TRP A 184 3.06 8.86 5.60
C TRP A 184 3.73 7.94 4.58
N PRO A 185 4.82 7.24 4.96
CA PRO A 185 5.39 6.15 4.17
C PRO A 185 4.33 5.09 3.87
N CYS A 186 4.25 4.66 2.61
CA CYS A 186 3.04 3.95 2.18
C CYS A 186 3.01 2.47 2.52
N PHE A 187 4.13 1.73 2.46
CA PHE A 187 4.11 0.29 2.66
C PHE A 187 5.08 -0.20 3.72
N VAL A 188 4.59 -1.10 4.55
CA VAL A 188 5.37 -1.84 5.55
C VAL A 188 5.40 -3.33 5.24
N ILE A 189 6.48 -3.98 5.68
CA ILE A 189 6.64 -5.43 5.66
C ILE A 189 6.20 -5.94 7.02
N VAL A 190 5.20 -6.78 7.05
CA VAL A 190 4.63 -7.33 8.29
C VAL A 190 4.82 -8.83 8.33
N ALA A 191 5.25 -9.36 9.48
CA ALA A 191 5.41 -10.79 9.73
C ALA A 191 4.54 -11.24 10.89
N THR A 192 3.99 -12.44 10.80
CA THR A 192 3.28 -13.05 11.93
C THR A 192 4.25 -13.46 13.02
N LYS A 193 3.80 -13.48 14.30
CA LYS A 193 4.63 -13.95 15.39
C LYS A 193 5.08 -15.39 15.17
N ALA A 194 4.18 -16.26 14.70
CA ALA A 194 4.48 -17.65 14.41
C ALA A 194 5.58 -17.82 13.34
N SER A 195 5.55 -16.98 12.29
CA SER A 195 6.59 -17.01 11.26
C SER A 195 7.93 -16.47 11.77
N LEU A 196 7.93 -15.44 12.62
CA LEU A 196 9.15 -14.93 13.27
C LEU A 196 9.80 -15.99 14.16
N ASP A 197 9.01 -16.73 14.93
CA ASP A 197 9.50 -17.84 15.78
C ASP A 197 10.06 -18.98 14.92
N LYS A 198 9.44 -19.28 13.78
CA LYS A 198 9.82 -20.41 12.91
C LYS A 198 10.95 -20.11 11.94
N PHE A 199 10.99 -18.90 11.38
CA PHE A 199 11.86 -18.51 10.28
C PHE A 199 12.67 -17.22 10.55
N GLY A 200 12.71 -16.70 11.77
CA GLY A 200 13.16 -15.35 12.09
C GLY A 200 14.42 -14.88 11.35
N VAL A 201 15.51 -15.70 11.36
CA VAL A 201 16.74 -15.35 10.65
C VAL A 201 16.53 -15.27 9.15
N LEU A 202 15.81 -16.25 8.54
CA LEU A 202 15.52 -16.25 7.10
C LEU A 202 14.66 -15.06 6.68
N ILE A 203 13.72 -14.64 7.52
CA ILE A 203 12.87 -13.49 7.27
C ILE A 203 13.69 -12.21 7.21
N MET A 204 14.64 -12.03 8.13
CA MET A 204 15.53 -10.85 8.12
C MET A 204 16.49 -10.86 6.92
N GLU A 205 17.03 -12.03 6.57
CA GLU A 205 17.83 -12.20 5.37
C GLU A 205 17.01 -11.88 4.10
N LEU A 206 15.78 -12.40 4.01
CA LEU A 206 14.87 -12.10 2.89
C LEU A 206 14.60 -10.59 2.77
N ARG A 207 14.27 -9.93 3.89
CA ARG A 207 14.09 -8.47 3.90
C ARG A 207 15.32 -7.75 3.35
N ASN A 208 16.52 -8.14 3.78
CA ASN A 208 17.75 -7.51 3.32
C ASN A 208 18.00 -7.77 1.81
N LEU A 209 17.71 -8.98 1.30
CA LEU A 209 17.75 -9.26 -0.14
C LEU A 209 16.78 -8.37 -0.93
N ILE A 210 15.59 -8.10 -0.39
CA ILE A 210 14.63 -7.16 -0.99
C ILE A 210 15.20 -5.75 -1.01
N TYR A 211 15.84 -5.30 0.06
CA TYR A 211 16.48 -3.98 0.13
C TYR A 211 17.61 -3.82 -0.88
N ASP A 212 18.48 -4.82 -0.97
CA ASP A 212 19.58 -4.84 -1.95
C ASP A 212 19.07 -4.84 -3.39
N PHE A 213 17.99 -5.59 -3.66
CA PHE A 213 17.38 -5.62 -4.99
C PHE A 213 16.70 -4.29 -5.31
N SER A 214 15.98 -3.70 -4.37
CA SER A 214 15.34 -2.39 -4.50
C SER A 214 16.35 -1.29 -4.77
N GLN A 215 17.50 -1.32 -4.11
CA GLN A 215 18.60 -0.38 -4.36
C GLN A 215 19.14 -0.49 -5.79
N LYS A 216 19.30 -1.72 -6.30
CA LYS A 216 19.75 -1.95 -7.68
C LYS A 216 18.72 -1.42 -8.69
N LEU A 217 17.43 -1.68 -8.48
CA LEU A 217 16.38 -1.19 -9.35
C LEU A 217 16.34 0.34 -9.48
N GLN A 218 16.60 1.06 -8.40
CA GLN A 218 16.62 2.53 -8.41
C GLN A 218 17.75 3.11 -9.29
N THR A 219 18.79 2.35 -9.57
CA THR A 219 19.98 2.79 -10.31
C THR A 219 20.11 2.15 -11.69
N ASP A 220 19.39 1.07 -11.97
CA ASP A 220 19.45 0.35 -13.23
C ASP A 220 18.59 1.06 -14.30
N PRO A 221 19.20 1.55 -15.40
CA PRO A 221 18.46 2.20 -16.48
C PRO A 221 17.42 1.28 -17.17
N ALA A 222 17.60 -0.04 -17.12
CA ALA A 222 16.65 -1.01 -17.70
C ALA A 222 15.38 -1.19 -16.85
N THR A 223 15.33 -0.67 -15.62
CA THR A 223 14.18 -0.83 -14.71
C THR A 223 12.89 -0.27 -15.30
N VAL A 224 12.95 0.88 -15.99
CA VAL A 224 11.78 1.52 -16.60
C VAL A 224 11.13 0.60 -17.63
N GLU A 225 11.90 0.13 -18.62
CA GLU A 225 11.43 -0.76 -19.67
C GLU A 225 10.89 -2.08 -19.10
N THR A 226 11.60 -2.63 -18.12
CA THR A 226 11.25 -3.91 -17.51
C THR A 226 9.92 -3.84 -16.76
N ILE A 227 9.73 -2.83 -15.91
CA ILE A 227 8.47 -2.64 -15.18
C ILE A 227 7.32 -2.29 -16.12
N ALA A 228 7.56 -1.42 -17.12
CA ALA A 228 6.56 -1.06 -18.11
C ALA A 228 6.01 -2.29 -18.84
N ARG A 229 6.90 -3.18 -19.28
CA ARG A 229 6.53 -4.43 -19.95
C ARG A 229 5.80 -5.39 -19.02
N GLU A 230 6.30 -5.60 -17.80
CA GLU A 230 5.73 -6.58 -16.85
C GLU A 230 4.33 -6.21 -16.37
N TYR A 231 4.09 -4.91 -16.16
CA TYR A 231 2.80 -4.40 -15.66
C TYR A 231 1.92 -3.72 -16.71
N ASN A 232 2.31 -3.82 -17.99
CA ASN A 232 1.59 -3.21 -19.12
C ASN A 232 1.32 -1.70 -18.91
N LEU A 233 2.36 -0.98 -18.49
CA LEU A 233 2.34 0.47 -18.28
C LEU A 233 3.13 1.19 -19.37
N GLN A 234 2.88 2.50 -19.55
CA GLN A 234 3.71 3.33 -20.41
C GLN A 234 5.07 3.60 -19.71
N GLU A 235 6.18 3.58 -20.46
CA GLU A 235 7.51 3.89 -19.89
C GLU A 235 7.58 5.29 -19.26
N THR A 236 6.88 6.27 -19.86
CA THR A 236 6.78 7.61 -19.29
C THR A 236 6.16 7.61 -17.90
N ASP A 237 5.08 6.85 -17.72
CA ASP A 237 4.41 6.73 -16.42
C ASP A 237 5.27 5.99 -15.40
N VAL A 238 5.97 4.93 -15.82
CA VAL A 238 6.92 4.20 -14.95
C VAL A 238 8.07 5.11 -14.54
N ARG A 239 8.59 5.94 -15.44
CA ARG A 239 9.65 6.90 -15.13
C ARG A 239 9.20 7.93 -14.10
N ASP A 240 8.01 8.48 -14.28
CA ASP A 240 7.42 9.43 -13.33
C ASP A 240 7.14 8.78 -11.98
N TRP A 241 6.65 7.54 -11.98
CA TRP A 241 6.44 6.76 -10.77
C TRP A 241 7.76 6.48 -10.03
N LEU A 242 8.81 6.05 -10.72
CA LEU A 242 10.14 5.79 -10.12
C LEU A 242 10.75 7.07 -9.53
N ASN A 243 10.55 8.23 -10.15
CA ASN A 243 11.01 9.51 -9.61
C ASN A 243 10.34 9.87 -8.28
N GLN A 244 9.13 9.38 -8.03
CA GLN A 244 8.36 9.64 -6.81
C GLN A 244 8.47 8.51 -5.78
N THR A 245 8.83 7.30 -6.21
CA THR A 245 8.90 6.12 -5.37
C THR A 245 10.27 5.97 -4.73
N LYS A 246 10.29 5.80 -3.41
CA LYS A 246 11.50 5.52 -2.66
C LYS A 246 11.31 4.21 -1.91
N TRP A 247 11.73 3.11 -2.50
CA TRP A 247 11.82 1.85 -1.78
C TRP A 247 12.75 2.00 -0.58
N ALA A 248 12.46 1.30 0.50
CA ALA A 248 13.42 1.14 1.57
C ALA A 248 14.59 0.29 1.10
N THR A 249 15.80 0.68 1.47
CA THR A 249 17.06 0.01 1.13
C THR A 249 17.88 -0.38 2.36
N ASN A 250 17.30 -0.21 3.53
CA ASN A 250 17.90 -0.57 4.82
C ASN A 250 16.79 -0.69 5.89
N GLU A 251 17.19 -1.17 7.06
CA GLU A 251 16.33 -1.43 8.22
C GLU A 251 16.09 -0.21 9.11
N ARG A 252 16.40 1.00 8.64
CA ARG A 252 16.23 2.22 9.44
C ARG A 252 14.76 2.63 9.49
N VAL A 253 14.33 3.03 10.69
CA VAL A 253 12.98 3.56 10.93
C VAL A 253 13.11 4.89 11.67
N SER A 254 12.68 5.97 11.02
CA SER A 254 12.59 7.28 11.69
C SER A 254 11.44 7.29 12.69
N MET A 255 11.77 7.40 13.97
CA MET A 255 10.80 7.47 15.05
C MET A 255 10.00 8.77 15.01
N THR A 256 10.64 9.86 14.60
CA THR A 256 9.97 11.16 14.39
C THR A 256 8.92 11.05 13.29
N GLN A 257 9.29 10.52 12.12
CA GLN A 257 8.34 10.35 11.00
C GLN A 257 7.20 9.40 11.36
N LEU A 258 7.49 8.27 12.01
CA LEU A 258 6.48 7.32 12.45
C LEU A 258 5.54 7.94 13.48
N GLY A 259 6.09 8.68 14.45
CA GLY A 259 5.31 9.40 15.45
C GLY A 259 4.37 10.45 14.84
N GLN A 260 4.86 11.25 13.89
CA GLN A 260 4.06 12.22 13.15
C GLN A 260 2.95 11.54 12.32
N SER A 261 3.27 10.42 11.69
CA SER A 261 2.29 9.62 10.93
C SER A 261 1.15 9.13 11.83
N MET A 262 1.47 8.55 12.98
CA MET A 262 0.47 8.07 13.95
C MET A 262 -0.37 9.21 14.53
N GLU A 263 0.25 10.35 14.83
CA GLU A 263 -0.48 11.53 15.31
C GLU A 263 -1.47 12.05 14.26
N HIS A 264 -1.05 12.08 12.99
CA HIS A 264 -1.93 12.46 11.89
C HIS A 264 -3.10 11.47 11.75
N MET A 265 -2.81 10.17 11.78
CA MET A 265 -3.83 9.12 11.72
C MET A 265 -4.83 9.22 12.88
N LYS A 266 -4.34 9.56 14.08
CA LYS A 266 -5.21 9.79 15.25
C LYS A 266 -6.11 11.01 15.06
N ARG A 267 -5.58 12.11 14.56
CA ARG A 267 -6.37 13.32 14.28
C ARG A 267 -7.48 13.06 13.25
N LEU A 268 -7.23 12.21 12.27
CA LEU A 268 -8.23 11.79 11.28
C LEU A 268 -9.22 10.73 11.79
N GLY A 269 -9.10 10.27 13.04
CA GLY A 269 -9.92 9.18 13.58
C GLY A 269 -9.64 7.80 12.95
N ILE A 270 -8.50 7.65 12.26
CA ILE A 270 -8.04 6.35 11.73
C ILE A 270 -7.58 5.47 12.89
N LEU A 271 -6.84 6.05 13.83
CA LEU A 271 -6.44 5.42 15.09
C LEU A 271 -7.20 6.06 16.26
N ASN A 272 -7.59 5.27 17.25
CA ASN A 272 -8.18 5.76 18.49
C ASN A 272 -7.09 6.14 19.51
N SER A 273 -5.96 5.46 19.45
CA SER A 273 -4.81 5.64 20.35
C SER A 273 -3.54 5.85 19.54
N LYS A 274 -2.42 6.02 20.24
CA LYS A 274 -1.09 6.01 19.67
C LYS A 274 -0.36 4.83 20.29
N PRO A 275 -0.31 3.68 19.61
CA PRO A 275 0.39 2.51 20.15
C PRO A 275 1.89 2.79 20.29
N GLU A 276 2.52 2.20 21.30
CA GLU A 276 3.96 2.31 21.44
C GLU A 276 4.69 1.54 20.33
N PRO A 277 5.70 2.14 19.69
CA PRO A 277 6.41 1.48 18.59
C PRO A 277 6.97 0.09 18.93
N ALA A 278 7.40 -0.13 20.16
CA ALA A 278 7.86 -1.45 20.63
C ALA A 278 6.77 -2.54 20.59
N ASP A 279 5.50 -2.14 20.58
CA ASP A 279 4.38 -3.08 20.54
C ASP A 279 4.12 -3.65 19.16
N PHE A 280 4.50 -2.95 18.10
CA PHE A 280 4.23 -3.36 16.71
C PHE A 280 5.49 -3.46 15.83
N LEU A 281 6.66 -3.00 16.28
CA LEU A 281 7.94 -3.14 15.59
C LEU A 281 8.75 -4.33 16.16
N THR A 282 9.58 -4.94 15.31
CA THR A 282 10.65 -5.87 15.74
C THR A 282 11.90 -5.07 16.12
N VAL A 283 11.85 -4.29 17.18
CA VAL A 283 12.89 -3.30 17.55
C VAL A 283 14.31 -3.84 17.57
N GLN A 284 14.50 -5.11 17.94
CA GLN A 284 15.82 -5.76 17.95
C GLN A 284 16.41 -5.99 16.54
N ASN A 285 15.61 -5.88 15.50
CA ASN A 285 16.01 -6.13 14.12
C ASN A 285 15.94 -4.86 13.25
N LEU A 286 15.70 -3.72 13.88
CA LEU A 286 15.57 -2.42 13.23
C LEU A 286 16.56 -1.43 13.82
N THR A 287 17.03 -0.51 13.01
CA THR A 287 17.81 0.64 13.45
C THR A 287 16.86 1.82 13.61
N LEU A 288 16.52 2.13 14.86
CA LEU A 288 15.66 3.28 15.17
C LEU A 288 16.48 4.56 15.10
N THR A 289 15.99 5.56 14.37
CA THR A 289 16.62 6.87 14.21
C THR A 289 15.64 7.97 14.60
N ASP A 290 16.14 9.17 14.82
CA ASP A 290 15.34 10.36 15.14
C ASP A 290 14.52 10.87 13.96
#